data_76a21afa0dbf6e3090f461486a19b347
#
_entry.id   76a21afa0dbf6e3090f461486a19b347
#
_cell.length_a   1.000
_cell.length_b   1.000
_cell.length_c   1.000
_cell.angle_alpha   90.00
_cell.angle_beta   90.00
_cell.angle_gamma   90.00
#
_symmetry.space_group_name_H-M   'P 1'
#
loop_
_entity.id
_entity.type
_entity.pdbx_description
1 polymer ?
#
loop_
_entity_poly.entity_id
_entity_poly.type
_entity_poly.pdbx_seq_one_letter_code
_entity_poly.pdbx_strand_id
1 'polypeptide(L)'
;MKRHGVLRAAACVLALLHGGCATLTKQASIPAPPPPQNFFSPATPGEQLRRVALLPLHSAAYPEQYLRRLDATFQAELSKRALFEVVPVSRAEMETLFGERQFSSTDALPADALKRLREQCGVDGVLFTDLTQFSPYRPVSMGVRTKLVAVTTGQIRWAFDTVFDAGNSSVAEAAKRFQIANSNEHQPLTTDGGSILLSPVRFAKYVANETYASLHQE
;
A
#
# COMPACT_ATOMS: atom_id res chain seq x y z
N MET A 1 24.22 -70.10 53.49
CA MET A 1 25.64 -69.90 53.18
C MET A 1 25.77 -69.17 51.87
N LYS A 2 26.37 -67.94 51.93
CA LYS A 2 27.25 -67.33 50.89
C LYS A 2 26.64 -67.23 49.50
N ARG A 3 26.56 -66.10 48.74
CA ARG A 3 27.34 -64.85 48.70
C ARG A 3 26.52 -63.88 47.90
N HIS A 4 26.24 -62.71 48.44
CA HIS A 4 25.74 -61.59 47.64
C HIS A 4 26.85 -60.57 47.61
N GLY A 5 27.31 -60.27 46.43
CA GLY A 5 28.29 -59.23 46.23
C GLY A 5 28.23 -58.70 44.79
N VAL A 6 28.13 -57.40 44.71
CA VAL A 6 28.64 -56.57 43.65
C VAL A 6 27.86 -56.62 42.30
N LEU A 7 26.92 -55.73 42.20
CA LEU A 7 26.61 -55.05 40.90
C LEU A 7 25.85 -53.72 41.20
N ARG A 8 26.57 -52.77 41.75
CA ARG A 8 26.13 -51.39 41.86
C ARG A 8 27.29 -50.52 41.46
N ALA A 9 27.43 -50.17 40.16
CA ALA A 9 28.21 -49.03 39.71
C ALA A 9 28.36 -49.11 38.18
N ALA A 10 27.34 -48.76 37.42
CA ALA A 10 27.50 -48.41 35.99
C ALA A 10 26.20 -47.81 35.41
N ALA A 11 25.63 -46.81 36.04
CA ALA A 11 24.43 -46.14 35.50
C ALA A 11 24.39 -44.63 35.80
N CYS A 12 25.51 -43.93 35.75
CA CYS A 12 25.55 -42.49 36.03
C CYS A 12 26.53 -41.71 35.16
N VAL A 13 26.74 -42.04 33.92
CA VAL A 13 27.67 -41.25 33.04
C VAL A 13 27.11 -41.05 31.61
N LEU A 14 25.83 -41.07 31.37
CA LEU A 14 25.34 -40.79 30.00
C LEU A 14 24.22 -39.75 29.92
N ALA A 15 24.23 -38.71 30.75
CA ALA A 15 23.21 -37.68 30.80
C ALA A 15 23.73 -36.24 30.66
N LEU A 16 24.87 -36.01 30.00
CA LEU A 16 25.49 -34.67 29.98
C LEU A 16 26.03 -34.26 28.58
N LEU A 17 25.36 -34.58 27.49
CA LEU A 17 25.75 -34.08 26.18
C LEU A 17 24.55 -33.73 25.28
N HIS A 18 23.51 -33.12 25.82
CA HIS A 18 22.51 -32.42 24.98
C HIS A 18 22.48 -30.94 25.38
N GLY A 19 23.63 -30.32 25.39
CA GLY A 19 23.73 -28.85 25.31
C GLY A 19 23.37 -28.39 23.90
N GLY A 20 22.07 -28.36 23.59
CA GLY A 20 21.59 -27.77 22.38
C GLY A 20 21.89 -26.28 22.45
N CYS A 21 22.84 -25.80 21.64
CA CYS A 21 22.98 -24.38 21.34
C CYS A 21 21.69 -23.91 20.67
N ALA A 22 20.75 -23.44 21.47
CA ALA A 22 19.69 -22.56 20.97
C ALA A 22 20.39 -21.27 20.54
N THR A 23 20.79 -21.21 19.28
CA THR A 23 21.11 -19.95 18.63
C THR A 23 19.81 -19.14 18.60
N LEU A 24 19.66 -18.27 19.58
CA LEU A 24 18.69 -17.18 19.58
C LEU A 24 19.06 -16.31 18.38
N THR A 25 18.52 -16.65 17.21
CA THR A 25 18.47 -15.72 16.09
C THR A 25 17.60 -14.56 16.57
N LYS A 26 18.27 -13.49 17.00
CA LYS A 26 17.64 -12.22 17.31
C LYS A 26 17.00 -11.77 16.00
N GLN A 27 15.73 -12.12 15.84
CA GLN A 27 14.93 -11.70 14.70
C GLN A 27 14.87 -10.18 14.81
N ALA A 28 15.70 -9.50 14.01
CA ALA A 28 15.73 -8.05 13.99
C ALA A 28 14.30 -7.58 13.70
N SER A 29 13.69 -6.92 14.67
CA SER A 29 12.37 -6.33 14.48
C SER A 29 12.48 -5.30 13.35
N ILE A 30 11.89 -5.63 12.22
CA ILE A 30 11.93 -4.74 11.06
C ILE A 30 11.11 -3.50 11.43
N PRO A 31 11.65 -2.28 11.26
CA PRO A 31 10.93 -1.05 11.62
C PRO A 31 9.56 -0.96 10.96
N ALA A 32 8.57 -0.47 11.67
CA ALA A 32 7.27 -0.17 11.09
C ALA A 32 7.42 0.90 9.99
N PRO A 33 6.57 0.90 8.96
CA PRO A 33 6.54 1.99 8.01
C PRO A 33 6.32 3.33 8.73
N PRO A 34 6.90 4.43 8.24
CA PRO A 34 6.65 5.74 8.83
C PRO A 34 5.15 6.06 8.78
N PRO A 35 4.60 6.70 9.82
CA PRO A 35 3.19 7.10 9.80
C PRO A 35 2.93 8.11 8.68
N PRO A 36 1.69 8.18 8.16
CA PRO A 36 1.30 9.20 7.20
C PRO A 36 1.60 10.60 7.76
N GLN A 37 2.15 11.48 6.92
CA GLN A 37 2.48 12.85 7.33
C GLN A 37 1.25 13.75 7.41
N ASN A 38 0.35 13.61 6.45
CA ASN A 38 -0.93 14.34 6.40
C ASN A 38 -2.05 13.32 6.18
N PHE A 39 -2.71 12.96 7.24
CA PHE A 39 -3.84 12.05 7.22
C PHE A 39 -5.07 12.71 7.80
N PHE A 40 -6.20 12.57 7.12
CA PHE A 40 -7.50 13.03 7.56
C PHE A 40 -8.53 11.92 7.42
N SER A 41 -9.28 11.68 8.49
CA SER A 41 -10.53 10.93 8.50
C SER A 41 -11.49 11.65 9.43
N PRO A 42 -12.75 11.88 9.04
CA PRO A 42 -13.71 12.56 9.92
C PRO A 42 -13.96 11.73 11.18
N ALA A 43 -14.10 12.42 12.32
CA ALA A 43 -14.36 11.76 13.60
C ALA A 43 -15.79 11.16 13.69
N THR A 44 -16.71 11.63 12.85
CA THR A 44 -18.08 11.12 12.78
C THR A 44 -18.26 10.30 11.51
N PRO A 45 -18.71 9.04 11.63
CA PRO A 45 -19.06 8.22 10.47
C PRO A 45 -20.09 8.96 9.60
N GLY A 46 -19.87 8.93 8.30
CA GLY A 46 -20.84 9.47 7.37
C GLY A 46 -21.60 8.37 6.66
N GLU A 47 -22.36 8.74 5.64
CA GLU A 47 -23.02 7.77 4.77
C GLU A 47 -22.00 6.79 4.17
N GLN A 48 -22.29 5.51 4.22
CA GLN A 48 -21.44 4.47 3.65
C GLN A 48 -21.37 4.61 2.13
N LEU A 49 -20.18 4.73 1.59
CA LEU A 49 -19.94 4.77 0.15
C LEU A 49 -19.92 3.34 -0.40
N ARG A 50 -20.80 3.03 -1.34
CA ARG A 50 -20.91 1.68 -1.96
C ARG A 50 -20.15 1.59 -3.27
N ARG A 51 -20.16 2.68 -4.05
CA ARG A 51 -19.52 2.75 -5.37
C ARG A 51 -18.69 4.02 -5.45
N VAL A 52 -17.41 3.86 -5.73
CA VAL A 52 -16.46 4.98 -5.75
C VAL A 52 -15.79 5.06 -7.11
N ALA A 53 -15.93 6.20 -7.78
CA ALA A 53 -15.17 6.50 -8.99
C ALA A 53 -13.69 6.65 -8.62
N LEU A 54 -12.83 5.90 -9.26
CA LEU A 54 -11.38 6.09 -9.21
C LEU A 54 -10.98 6.90 -10.44
N LEU A 55 -10.63 8.16 -10.23
CA LEU A 55 -10.15 9.01 -11.30
C LEU A 55 -8.71 8.66 -11.69
N PRO A 56 -8.29 8.94 -12.93
CA PRO A 56 -6.91 8.75 -13.36
C PRO A 56 -5.95 9.56 -12.48
N LEU A 57 -4.76 9.00 -12.22
CA LEU A 57 -3.71 9.72 -11.51
C LEU A 57 -3.39 11.04 -12.22
N HIS A 58 -3.32 12.10 -11.45
CA HIS A 58 -2.90 13.41 -11.92
C HIS A 58 -1.42 13.64 -11.63
N SER A 59 -0.73 14.30 -12.55
CA SER A 59 0.55 14.95 -12.29
C SER A 59 0.82 16.02 -13.35
N ALA A 60 1.23 17.20 -12.91
CA ALA A 60 1.70 18.26 -13.78
C ALA A 60 3.14 18.02 -14.30
N ALA A 61 3.91 17.17 -13.61
CA ALA A 61 5.34 16.99 -13.86
C ALA A 61 5.67 15.78 -14.74
N TYR A 62 4.78 14.80 -14.84
CA TYR A 62 5.10 13.51 -15.47
C TYR A 62 4.18 13.21 -16.66
N PRO A 63 4.76 12.72 -17.78
CA PRO A 63 3.99 12.38 -18.97
C PRO A 63 2.94 11.30 -18.71
N GLU A 64 1.80 11.41 -19.36
CA GLU A 64 0.66 10.49 -19.22
C GLU A 64 1.02 9.02 -19.42
N GLN A 65 1.97 8.71 -20.29
CA GLN A 65 2.40 7.33 -20.54
C GLN A 65 2.97 6.63 -19.29
N TYR A 66 3.57 7.38 -18.36
CA TYR A 66 4.00 6.84 -17.06
C TYR A 66 2.81 6.68 -16.12
N LEU A 67 1.92 7.67 -16.11
CA LEU A 67 0.74 7.65 -15.23
C LEU A 67 -0.19 6.48 -15.54
N ARG A 68 -0.40 6.13 -16.82
CA ARG A 68 -1.26 4.99 -17.20
C ARG A 68 -0.83 3.65 -16.58
N ARG A 69 0.47 3.42 -16.41
CA ARG A 69 0.97 2.21 -15.75
C ARG A 69 0.68 2.22 -14.25
N LEU A 70 0.72 3.40 -13.66
CA LEU A 70 0.40 3.59 -12.25
C LEU A 70 -1.10 3.50 -12.01
N ASP A 71 -1.95 4.02 -12.89
CA ASP A 71 -3.41 3.91 -12.81
C ASP A 71 -3.84 2.46 -12.52
N ALA A 72 -3.37 1.51 -13.33
CA ALA A 72 -3.70 0.09 -13.14
C ALA A 72 -3.18 -0.47 -11.82
N THR A 73 -2.00 -0.03 -11.37
CA THR A 73 -1.41 -0.46 -10.09
C THR A 73 -2.23 0.03 -8.91
N PHE A 74 -2.58 1.31 -8.90
CA PHE A 74 -3.37 1.92 -7.83
C PHE A 74 -4.79 1.34 -7.79
N GLN A 75 -5.42 1.15 -8.96
CA GLN A 75 -6.72 0.48 -9.06
C GLN A 75 -6.68 -0.93 -8.44
N ALA A 76 -5.68 -1.74 -8.79
CA ALA A 76 -5.56 -3.10 -8.29
C ALA A 76 -5.38 -3.15 -6.76
N GLU A 77 -4.55 -2.27 -6.19
CA GLU A 77 -4.33 -2.24 -4.74
C GLU A 77 -5.55 -1.68 -3.98
N LEU A 78 -6.27 -0.71 -4.54
CA LEU A 78 -7.53 -0.22 -3.97
C LEU A 78 -8.61 -1.32 -3.97
N SER A 79 -8.77 -2.02 -5.09
CA SER A 79 -9.79 -3.09 -5.22
C SER A 79 -9.57 -4.22 -4.22
N LYS A 80 -8.32 -4.53 -3.85
CA LYS A 80 -8.01 -5.54 -2.83
C LYS A 80 -8.53 -5.20 -1.43
N ARG A 81 -8.76 -3.91 -1.14
CA ARG A 81 -9.31 -3.48 0.16
C ARG A 81 -10.77 -3.91 0.33
N ALA A 82 -11.50 -4.16 -0.76
CA ALA A 82 -12.89 -4.62 -0.76
C ALA A 82 -13.83 -3.74 0.10
N LEU A 83 -13.55 -2.44 0.21
CA LEU A 83 -14.34 -1.51 1.01
C LEU A 83 -15.62 -1.06 0.27
N PHE A 84 -15.53 -0.95 -1.03
CA PHE A 84 -16.59 -0.52 -1.95
C PHE A 84 -16.31 -1.06 -3.35
N GLU A 85 -17.30 -0.97 -4.23
CA GLU A 85 -17.09 -1.21 -5.65
C GLU A 85 -16.25 -0.07 -6.25
N VAL A 86 -15.09 -0.40 -6.80
CA VAL A 86 -14.23 0.56 -7.50
C VAL A 86 -14.68 0.68 -8.95
N VAL A 87 -15.09 1.88 -9.34
CA VAL A 87 -15.49 2.20 -10.72
C VAL A 87 -14.37 3.02 -11.36
N PRO A 88 -13.46 2.41 -12.14
CA PRO A 88 -12.39 3.15 -12.79
C PRO A 88 -12.96 4.06 -13.87
N VAL A 89 -12.55 5.33 -13.88
CA VAL A 89 -12.87 6.30 -14.94
C VAL A 89 -11.62 6.48 -15.77
N SER A 90 -11.73 6.23 -17.07
CA SER A 90 -10.60 6.36 -17.97
C SER A 90 -10.33 7.83 -18.34
N ARG A 91 -9.10 8.11 -18.79
CA ARG A 91 -8.73 9.46 -19.29
C ARG A 91 -9.59 9.90 -20.48
N ALA A 92 -10.03 8.97 -21.31
CA ALA A 92 -10.92 9.27 -22.44
C ALA A 92 -12.34 9.63 -21.98
N GLU A 93 -12.85 8.93 -20.95
CA GLU A 93 -14.13 9.27 -20.33
C GLU A 93 -14.06 10.63 -19.63
N MET A 94 -12.97 10.93 -18.92
CA MET A 94 -12.73 12.23 -18.31
C MET A 94 -12.75 13.34 -19.36
N GLU A 95 -12.04 13.15 -20.47
CA GLU A 95 -12.01 14.10 -21.58
C GLU A 95 -13.41 14.31 -22.19
N THR A 96 -14.18 13.24 -22.33
CA THR A 96 -15.56 13.32 -22.85
C THR A 96 -16.49 14.05 -21.87
N LEU A 97 -16.34 13.80 -20.58
CA LEU A 97 -17.20 14.41 -19.56
C LEU A 97 -16.83 15.87 -19.26
N PHE A 98 -15.54 16.19 -19.24
CA PHE A 98 -15.07 17.46 -18.67
C PHE A 98 -14.18 18.28 -19.59
N GLY A 99 -13.75 17.74 -20.72
CA GLY A 99 -12.74 18.35 -21.59
C GLY A 99 -11.30 18.22 -21.05
N GLU A 100 -11.14 17.55 -19.90
CA GLU A 100 -9.87 17.35 -19.22
C GLU A 100 -9.62 15.86 -18.99
N ARG A 101 -8.38 15.42 -19.15
CA ARG A 101 -8.04 13.99 -19.06
C ARG A 101 -7.76 13.50 -17.63
N GLN A 102 -7.55 14.43 -16.71
CA GLN A 102 -7.25 14.18 -15.29
C GLN A 102 -7.55 15.41 -14.45
N PHE A 103 -7.87 15.22 -13.19
CA PHE A 103 -8.04 16.29 -12.21
C PHE A 103 -7.09 16.11 -11.04
N SER A 104 -6.49 17.20 -10.58
CA SER A 104 -5.79 17.20 -9.28
C SER A 104 -6.78 17.18 -8.12
N SER A 105 -6.37 16.55 -7.02
CA SER A 105 -7.11 16.60 -5.75
C SER A 105 -7.22 18.01 -5.16
N THR A 106 -6.44 18.97 -5.69
CA THR A 106 -6.40 20.36 -5.24
C THR A 106 -7.04 21.34 -6.22
N ASP A 107 -7.47 20.87 -7.39
CA ASP A 107 -8.11 21.73 -8.38
C ASP A 107 -9.51 22.16 -7.94
N ALA A 108 -9.91 23.34 -8.39
CA ALA A 108 -11.29 23.74 -8.35
C ALA A 108 -12.06 22.97 -9.43
N LEU A 109 -12.91 22.03 -9.02
CA LEU A 109 -13.74 21.26 -9.94
C LEU A 109 -14.82 22.15 -10.58
N PRO A 110 -15.24 21.84 -11.83
CA PRO A 110 -16.46 22.40 -12.40
C PRO A 110 -17.63 22.21 -11.43
N ALA A 111 -18.50 23.21 -11.30
CA ALA A 111 -19.57 23.22 -10.30
C ALA A 111 -20.51 22.01 -10.33
N ASP A 112 -20.64 21.38 -11.50
CA ASP A 112 -21.48 20.20 -11.73
C ASP A 112 -20.67 18.88 -11.84
N ALA A 113 -19.36 18.91 -11.60
CA ALA A 113 -18.48 17.74 -11.82
C ALA A 113 -18.90 16.52 -10.98
N LEU A 114 -19.15 16.71 -9.69
CA LEU A 114 -19.60 15.62 -8.82
C LEU A 114 -20.97 15.09 -9.24
N LYS A 115 -21.88 15.99 -9.64
CA LYS A 115 -23.20 15.60 -10.16
C LYS A 115 -23.08 14.76 -11.43
N ARG A 116 -22.25 15.19 -12.39
CA ARG A 116 -22.01 14.45 -13.64
C ARG A 116 -21.42 13.07 -13.37
N LEU A 117 -20.43 12.95 -12.49
CA LEU A 117 -19.86 11.65 -12.11
C LEU A 117 -20.92 10.73 -11.49
N ARG A 118 -21.77 11.26 -10.62
CA ARG A 118 -22.88 10.51 -10.04
C ARG A 118 -23.85 10.01 -11.10
N GLU A 119 -24.26 10.87 -12.02
CA GLU A 119 -25.27 10.55 -13.03
C GLU A 119 -24.73 9.60 -14.12
N GLN A 120 -23.47 9.76 -14.52
CA GLN A 120 -22.88 8.98 -15.60
C GLN A 120 -22.26 7.66 -15.11
N CYS A 121 -21.65 7.65 -13.93
CA CYS A 121 -20.95 6.48 -13.39
C CYS A 121 -21.76 5.75 -12.28
N GLY A 122 -22.85 6.37 -11.78
CA GLY A 122 -23.66 5.79 -10.72
C GLY A 122 -22.89 5.61 -9.41
N VAL A 123 -22.10 6.60 -9.01
CA VAL A 123 -21.19 6.53 -7.86
C VAL A 123 -21.62 7.41 -6.70
N ASP A 124 -21.23 7.01 -5.48
CA ASP A 124 -21.49 7.71 -4.23
C ASP A 124 -20.29 8.54 -3.78
N GLY A 125 -19.09 8.13 -4.23
CA GLY A 125 -17.83 8.78 -3.91
C GLY A 125 -16.91 8.91 -5.11
N VAL A 126 -15.94 9.81 -5.00
CA VAL A 126 -14.88 10.02 -6.00
C VAL A 126 -13.53 10.05 -5.29
N LEU A 127 -12.60 9.27 -5.80
CA LEU A 127 -11.22 9.22 -5.32
C LEU A 127 -10.29 9.88 -6.34
N PHE A 128 -9.64 10.93 -5.89
CA PHE A 128 -8.58 11.64 -6.59
C PHE A 128 -7.23 11.15 -6.13
N THR A 129 -6.25 11.08 -7.03
CA THR A 129 -4.88 10.75 -6.66
C THR A 129 -3.89 11.58 -7.48
N ASP A 130 -3.05 12.35 -6.79
CA ASP A 130 -1.94 13.09 -7.38
C ASP A 130 -0.62 12.34 -7.14
N LEU A 131 0.18 12.23 -8.18
CA LEU A 131 1.59 11.89 -8.09
C LEU A 131 2.38 13.19 -7.88
N THR A 132 2.71 13.49 -6.62
CA THR A 132 3.34 14.76 -6.22
C THR A 132 4.84 14.75 -6.41
N GLN A 133 5.45 13.56 -6.34
CA GLN A 133 6.87 13.33 -6.55
C GLN A 133 7.08 11.94 -7.16
N PHE A 134 8.08 11.80 -8.03
CA PHE A 134 8.49 10.50 -8.53
C PHE A 134 9.95 10.52 -8.97
N SER A 135 10.78 9.70 -8.35
CA SER A 135 12.15 9.41 -8.81
C SER A 135 12.23 7.93 -9.16
N PRO A 136 12.37 7.58 -10.44
CA PRO A 136 12.55 6.18 -10.85
C PRO A 136 13.96 5.65 -10.59
N TYR A 137 14.89 6.54 -10.24
CA TYR A 137 16.29 6.22 -9.97
C TYR A 137 16.51 5.94 -8.49
N ARG A 138 17.63 5.30 -8.17
CA ARG A 138 18.00 4.99 -6.77
C ARG A 138 18.51 6.23 -6.03
N PRO A 139 18.06 6.45 -4.81
CA PRO A 139 16.94 5.76 -4.15
C PRO A 139 15.61 6.09 -4.83
N VAL A 140 14.81 5.05 -5.10
CA VAL A 140 13.46 5.25 -5.67
C VAL A 140 12.59 5.99 -4.67
N SER A 141 11.84 6.99 -5.13
CA SER A 141 10.89 7.71 -4.29
C SER A 141 9.59 8.01 -5.03
N MET A 142 8.48 8.07 -4.29
CA MET A 142 7.16 8.38 -4.81
C MET A 142 6.36 9.13 -3.76
N GLY A 143 5.89 10.33 -4.10
CA GLY A 143 4.96 11.11 -3.30
C GLY A 143 3.56 10.98 -3.87
N VAL A 144 2.59 10.72 -3.01
CA VAL A 144 1.17 10.63 -3.38
C VAL A 144 0.33 11.48 -2.45
N ARG A 145 -0.63 12.17 -3.04
CA ARG A 145 -1.73 12.83 -2.35
C ARG A 145 -3.02 12.27 -2.88
N THR A 146 -3.90 11.84 -1.99
CA THR A 146 -5.18 11.27 -2.41
C THR A 146 -6.31 11.78 -1.52
N LYS A 147 -7.51 11.88 -2.11
CA LYS A 147 -8.67 12.46 -1.45
C LYS A 147 -9.93 11.72 -1.90
N LEU A 148 -10.67 11.19 -0.94
CA LEU A 148 -12.00 10.59 -1.15
C LEU A 148 -13.07 11.61 -0.78
N VAL A 149 -13.96 11.89 -1.71
CA VAL A 149 -15.03 12.90 -1.57
C VAL A 149 -16.39 12.22 -1.79
N ALA A 150 -17.36 12.47 -0.91
CA ALA A 150 -18.74 12.06 -1.13
C ALA A 150 -19.40 12.96 -2.19
N VAL A 151 -19.97 12.36 -3.24
CA VAL A 151 -20.52 13.13 -4.36
C VAL A 151 -21.80 13.91 -4.02
N THR A 152 -22.56 13.44 -3.01
CA THR A 152 -23.81 14.07 -2.56
C THR A 152 -23.60 15.35 -1.78
N THR A 153 -22.55 15.39 -0.96
CA THR A 153 -22.29 16.50 -0.02
C THR A 153 -21.07 17.32 -0.36
N GLY A 154 -20.18 16.79 -1.24
CA GLY A 154 -18.86 17.40 -1.49
C GLY A 154 -17.88 17.27 -0.33
N GLN A 155 -18.24 16.56 0.75
CA GLN A 155 -17.39 16.43 1.93
C GLN A 155 -16.25 15.46 1.71
N ILE A 156 -15.06 15.82 2.20
CA ILE A 156 -13.91 14.92 2.23
C ILE A 156 -14.16 13.85 3.29
N ARG A 157 -14.14 12.60 2.87
CA ARG A 157 -14.32 11.41 3.71
C ARG A 157 -13.01 10.82 4.16
N TRP A 158 -11.97 11.04 3.42
CA TRP A 158 -10.62 10.61 3.71
C TRP A 158 -9.64 11.41 2.87
N ALA A 159 -8.47 11.69 3.40
CA ALA A 159 -7.36 12.27 2.68
C ALA A 159 -6.04 11.71 3.20
N PHE A 160 -5.05 11.63 2.32
CA PHE A 160 -3.73 11.12 2.62
C PHE A 160 -2.69 11.87 1.78
N ASP A 161 -1.56 12.25 2.39
CA ASP A 161 -0.45 12.91 1.68
C ASP A 161 0.87 12.44 2.29
N THR A 162 1.68 11.73 1.52
CA THR A 162 2.94 11.19 2.02
C THR A 162 3.95 11.00 0.89
N VAL A 163 5.22 11.17 1.22
CA VAL A 163 6.35 10.81 0.36
C VAL A 163 6.99 9.52 0.88
N PHE A 164 7.03 8.50 0.04
CA PHE A 164 7.75 7.26 0.27
C PHE A 164 9.12 7.37 -0.40
N ASP A 165 10.17 7.44 0.40
CA ASP A 165 11.54 7.53 -0.08
C ASP A 165 12.34 6.30 0.39
N ALA A 166 12.80 5.48 -0.55
CA ALA A 166 13.61 4.31 -0.25
C ALA A 166 15.02 4.66 0.26
N GLY A 167 15.42 5.92 0.25
CA GLY A 167 16.59 6.43 0.98
C GLY A 167 16.38 6.36 2.50
N ASN A 168 15.14 6.37 2.97
CA ASN A 168 14.79 6.10 4.36
C ASN A 168 14.79 4.59 4.60
N SER A 169 15.58 4.12 5.56
CA SER A 169 15.72 2.70 5.87
C SER A 169 14.41 2.04 6.29
N SER A 170 13.54 2.74 7.02
CA SER A 170 12.23 2.22 7.43
C SER A 170 11.32 1.97 6.24
N VAL A 171 11.31 2.87 5.25
CA VAL A 171 10.55 2.72 4.00
C VAL A 171 11.13 1.57 3.17
N ALA A 172 12.46 1.52 3.02
CA ALA A 172 13.13 0.47 2.27
C ALA A 172 12.83 -0.93 2.84
N GLU A 173 12.92 -1.09 4.16
CA GLU A 173 12.65 -2.36 4.83
C GLU A 173 11.16 -2.73 4.79
N ALA A 174 10.26 -1.77 4.91
CA ALA A 174 8.82 -2.01 4.75
C ALA A 174 8.48 -2.47 3.33
N ALA A 175 9.07 -1.83 2.31
CA ALA A 175 8.89 -2.23 0.92
C ALA A 175 9.41 -3.65 0.64
N LYS A 176 10.57 -4.02 1.17
CA LYS A 176 11.10 -5.39 1.06
C LYS A 176 10.17 -6.42 1.70
N ARG A 177 9.65 -6.13 2.90
CA ARG A 177 8.67 -7.01 3.57
C ARG A 177 7.40 -7.17 2.77
N PHE A 178 6.87 -6.06 2.24
CA PHE A 178 5.72 -6.10 1.37
C PHE A 178 5.95 -7.01 0.17
N GLN A 179 7.12 -6.92 -0.46
CA GLN A 179 7.45 -7.78 -1.59
C GLN A 179 7.48 -9.26 -1.17
N ILE A 180 8.14 -9.59 -0.05
CA ILE A 180 8.22 -10.98 0.43
C ILE A 180 6.81 -11.53 0.71
N ALA A 181 5.97 -10.76 1.41
CA ALA A 181 4.61 -11.16 1.76
C ALA A 181 3.69 -11.34 0.54
N ASN A 182 3.96 -10.62 -0.56
CA ASN A 182 3.14 -10.64 -1.79
C ASN A 182 3.79 -11.42 -2.94
N SER A 183 4.84 -12.18 -2.66
CA SER A 183 5.50 -13.01 -3.67
C SER A 183 4.84 -14.39 -3.73
N ASN A 184 4.51 -14.83 -4.94
CA ASN A 184 4.09 -16.20 -5.16
C ASN A 184 5.33 -17.12 -5.10
N GLU A 185 5.21 -18.31 -4.56
CA GLU A 185 6.28 -19.32 -4.42
C GLU A 185 7.02 -19.66 -5.71
N HIS A 186 6.45 -19.33 -6.87
CA HIS A 186 6.98 -19.63 -8.20
C HIS A 186 7.86 -18.53 -8.81
N GLN A 187 8.02 -17.37 -8.14
CA GLN A 187 8.88 -16.31 -8.63
C GLN A 187 10.21 -16.35 -7.89
N PRO A 188 11.36 -16.59 -8.58
CA PRO A 188 12.66 -16.56 -7.92
C PRO A 188 12.91 -15.16 -7.38
N LEU A 189 12.74 -15.02 -6.08
CA LEU A 189 13.08 -13.83 -5.36
C LEU A 189 14.58 -13.81 -5.11
N THR A 190 15.18 -12.65 -5.26
CA THR A 190 16.32 -12.36 -4.40
C THR A 190 15.83 -12.53 -2.96
N THR A 191 16.48 -13.39 -2.22
CA THR A 191 16.06 -13.88 -0.89
C THR A 191 15.78 -12.79 0.13
N ASP A 192 16.12 -11.53 -0.18
CA ASP A 192 16.03 -10.35 0.69
C ASP A 192 14.89 -9.36 0.32
N GLY A 193 14.10 -9.65 -0.72
CA GLY A 193 13.04 -8.73 -1.19
C GLY A 193 13.56 -7.45 -1.83
N GLY A 194 14.88 -7.28 -2.00
CA GLY A 194 15.50 -6.02 -2.46
C GLY A 194 15.16 -5.62 -3.88
N SER A 195 14.62 -6.51 -4.70
CA SER A 195 14.27 -6.21 -6.10
C SER A 195 13.14 -5.18 -6.24
N ILE A 196 12.35 -4.92 -5.19
CA ILE A 196 11.33 -3.86 -5.20
C ILE A 196 11.95 -2.47 -5.28
N LEU A 197 13.13 -2.28 -4.67
CA LEU A 197 13.86 -1.01 -4.69
C LEU A 197 14.55 -0.73 -6.03
N LEU A 198 14.52 -1.69 -6.94
CA LEU A 198 15.08 -1.61 -8.29
C LEU A 198 14.03 -1.38 -9.37
N SER A 199 12.76 -1.50 -9.01
CA SER A 199 11.65 -1.44 -9.95
C SER A 199 10.64 -0.38 -9.49
N PRO A 200 10.55 0.77 -10.16
CA PRO A 200 9.57 1.81 -9.84
C PRO A 200 8.13 1.29 -9.83
N VAL A 201 7.79 0.34 -10.71
CA VAL A 201 6.44 -0.25 -10.77
C VAL A 201 6.16 -1.13 -9.55
N ARG A 202 7.14 -1.93 -9.11
CA ARG A 202 6.99 -2.74 -7.87
C ARG A 202 6.91 -1.84 -6.65
N PHE A 203 7.71 -0.79 -6.62
CA PHE A 203 7.67 0.19 -5.54
C PHE A 203 6.33 0.93 -5.50
N ALA A 204 5.77 1.31 -6.66
CA ALA A 204 4.44 1.90 -6.76
C ALA A 204 3.34 0.99 -6.18
N LYS A 205 3.47 -0.33 -6.34
CA LYS A 205 2.55 -1.29 -5.74
C LYS A 205 2.58 -1.26 -4.21
N TYR A 206 3.77 -1.17 -3.62
CA TYR A 206 3.95 -0.96 -2.19
C TYR A 206 3.33 0.37 -1.75
N VAL A 207 3.65 1.46 -2.47
CA VAL A 207 3.12 2.79 -2.17
C VAL A 207 1.59 2.81 -2.19
N ALA A 208 0.96 2.25 -3.23
CA ALA A 208 -0.49 2.16 -3.32
C ALA A 208 -1.10 1.34 -2.16
N ASN A 209 -0.48 0.21 -1.80
CA ASN A 209 -0.90 -0.60 -0.66
C ASN A 209 -0.87 0.20 0.65
N GLU A 210 0.24 0.88 0.95
CA GLU A 210 0.39 1.68 2.16
C GLU A 210 -0.56 2.90 2.18
N THR A 211 -0.73 3.54 1.02
CA THR A 211 -1.68 4.65 0.87
C THR A 211 -3.08 4.24 1.30
N TYR A 212 -3.58 3.13 0.76
CA TYR A 212 -4.94 2.67 1.07
C TYR A 212 -5.07 1.87 2.38
N ALA A 213 -3.96 1.61 3.08
CA ALA A 213 -4.01 0.93 4.37
C ALA A 213 -4.75 1.75 5.45
N SER A 214 -4.71 3.08 5.34
CA SER A 214 -5.39 3.99 6.25
C SER A 214 -6.83 4.32 5.85
N LEU A 215 -7.29 3.82 4.70
CA LEU A 215 -8.66 4.00 4.25
C LEU A 215 -9.55 2.95 4.89
N HIS A 216 -10.47 3.39 5.73
CA HIS A 216 -11.47 2.56 6.39
C HIS A 216 -12.87 3.12 6.11
N GLN A 217 -13.87 2.24 6.05
CA GLN A 217 -15.28 2.62 6.17
C GLN A 217 -15.72 2.14 7.56
N GLU A 218 -16.10 3.07 8.40
CA GLU A 218 -16.73 2.79 9.68
C GLU A 218 -18.26 2.69 9.51
#